data_a4b601571b291ca37f61783111908283
#
_entry.id   a4b601571b291ca37f61783111908283
#
_cell.length_a   1.000
_cell.length_b   1.000
_cell.length_c   1.000
_cell.angle_alpha   90.00
_cell.angle_beta   90.00
_cell.angle_gamma   90.00
#
_symmetry.space_group_name_H-M   'P 1'
#
loop_
_entity.id
_entity.type
_entity.pdbx_description
1 polymer ?
#
loop_
_entity_poly.entity_id
_entity_poly.type
_entity_poly.pdbx_seq_one_letter_code
_entity_poly.pdbx_strand_id
1 'polypeptide(L)'
;MLHLKPLLLSTVLLLPIYGHSVLASSLEAGNQNGQEQSGQLDDSQAQAASVLDKLHQSAANADWDSYFSLFSPDAGFIGTDASEYWNMVEFEQYARATKGWTYQSSSRRLVQHGDVIVFDELLDSQSYGLGRGTGTLVKTEKGWQILQYSLSFPIPNALAPRITDQIKLYRKKQKSVPEGN
;
A
#
# COMPACT_ATOMS: atom_id res chain seq x y z
N MET A 1 32.46 -10.37 30.18
CA MET A 1 31.85 -9.69 31.34
C MET A 1 30.35 -9.55 31.04
N LEU A 2 29.56 -10.45 31.66
CA LEU A 2 28.10 -10.43 31.56
C LEU A 2 27.52 -9.50 32.61
N HIS A 3 26.74 -8.50 32.24
CA HIS A 3 25.95 -7.72 33.18
C HIS A 3 24.52 -8.26 33.20
N LEU A 4 24.21 -9.01 34.27
CA LEU A 4 22.84 -9.37 34.65
C LEU A 4 22.15 -8.15 35.26
N LYS A 5 20.92 -7.84 34.77
CA LYS A 5 20.00 -6.89 35.41
C LYS A 5 19.09 -7.63 36.38
N PRO A 6 18.80 -7.06 37.56
CA PRO A 6 17.97 -7.72 38.56
C PRO A 6 16.47 -7.63 38.24
N LEU A 7 15.79 -8.71 38.57
CA LEU A 7 14.34 -8.93 38.49
C LEU A 7 13.68 -8.23 39.71
N LEU A 8 12.80 -7.28 39.49
CA LEU A 8 11.97 -6.65 40.52
C LEU A 8 10.71 -7.50 40.76
N LEU A 9 10.67 -8.08 41.96
CA LEU A 9 9.53 -8.82 42.49
C LEU A 9 8.48 -7.83 43.00
N SER A 10 7.31 -7.77 42.39
CA SER A 10 6.20 -6.91 42.81
C SER A 10 5.26 -7.69 43.74
N THR A 11 5.19 -7.25 44.96
CA THR A 11 4.38 -7.81 46.05
C THR A 11 2.91 -7.44 45.86
N VAL A 12 2.03 -8.46 45.77
CA VAL A 12 0.57 -8.29 45.73
C VAL A 12 0.05 -8.08 47.15
N LEU A 13 -0.57 -6.93 47.40
CA LEU A 13 -1.27 -6.62 48.65
C LEU A 13 -2.76 -6.94 48.49
N LEU A 14 -3.23 -7.93 49.23
CA LEU A 14 -4.64 -8.31 49.39
C LEU A 14 -5.32 -7.39 50.43
N LEU A 15 -6.36 -6.67 50.02
CA LEU A 15 -7.26 -5.97 50.93
C LEU A 15 -8.66 -6.61 50.91
N PRO A 16 -9.36 -6.68 52.06
CA PRO A 16 -10.61 -7.43 52.22
C PRO A 16 -11.85 -6.69 51.69
N ILE A 17 -12.78 -7.51 51.24
CA ILE A 17 -14.09 -7.15 50.70
C ILE A 17 -15.02 -6.77 51.84
N TYR A 18 -15.56 -5.56 51.84
CA TYR A 18 -16.80 -5.21 52.55
C TYR A 18 -17.94 -5.03 51.56
N GLY A 19 -18.93 -5.91 51.68
CA GLY A 19 -20.14 -5.84 50.89
C GLY A 19 -21.05 -4.72 51.31
N HIS A 20 -21.60 -4.01 50.32
CA HIS A 20 -22.85 -3.22 50.50
C HIS A 20 -23.76 -3.54 49.32
N SER A 21 -24.85 -4.21 49.66
CA SER A 21 -25.99 -4.36 48.74
C SER A 21 -26.72 -3.03 48.66
N VAL A 22 -26.90 -2.49 47.48
CA VAL A 22 -27.89 -1.47 47.17
C VAL A 22 -28.61 -1.83 45.88
N LEU A 23 -29.90 -1.73 45.98
CA LEU A 23 -30.98 -2.09 45.09
C LEU A 23 -30.87 -1.54 43.65
N ALA A 24 -31.48 -2.33 42.79
CA ALA A 24 -31.75 -2.07 41.37
C ALA A 24 -32.41 -0.72 41.09
N SER A 25 -31.97 -0.06 40.06
CA SER A 25 -32.86 0.68 39.16
C SER A 25 -32.36 0.53 37.74
N SER A 26 -33.21 -0.05 36.94
CA SER A 26 -33.13 -0.21 35.49
C SER A 26 -32.94 1.14 34.77
N LEU A 27 -31.90 1.27 33.98
CA LEU A 27 -31.89 2.16 32.83
C LEU A 27 -31.20 1.38 31.68
N GLU A 28 -32.05 0.96 30.77
CA GLU A 28 -31.68 0.53 29.44
C GLU A 28 -30.98 1.66 28.66
N ALA A 29 -30.14 1.27 27.77
CA ALA A 29 -29.64 1.94 26.59
C ALA A 29 -28.15 2.27 26.62
N GLY A 30 -27.39 1.38 26.09
CA GLY A 30 -26.01 1.60 25.73
C GLY A 30 -25.56 0.44 24.82
N ASN A 31 -26.03 0.49 23.58
CA ASN A 31 -25.62 -0.43 22.54
C ASN A 31 -24.09 -0.39 22.37
N GLN A 32 -23.41 -1.34 23.00
CA GLN A 32 -21.99 -1.58 22.77
C GLN A 32 -21.84 -2.49 21.53
N ASN A 33 -21.95 -1.90 20.35
CA ASN A 33 -21.43 -2.52 19.14
C ASN A 33 -19.93 -2.22 19.01
N GLY A 34 -19.16 -2.79 19.90
CA GLY A 34 -17.77 -3.11 19.68
C GLY A 34 -17.70 -4.44 18.92
N GLN A 35 -18.18 -4.47 17.68
CA GLN A 35 -17.88 -5.56 16.77
C GLN A 35 -16.41 -5.44 16.39
N GLU A 36 -15.63 -6.42 16.84
CA GLU A 36 -14.37 -6.78 16.20
C GLU A 36 -14.64 -6.89 14.69
N GLN A 37 -14.19 -5.91 13.91
CA GLN A 37 -14.19 -5.99 12.46
C GLN A 37 -13.19 -7.07 12.05
N SER A 38 -13.65 -8.32 12.10
CA SER A 38 -13.03 -9.42 11.40
C SER A 38 -13.02 -9.07 9.91
N GLY A 39 -11.84 -8.94 9.35
CA GLY A 39 -11.35 -8.58 8.03
C GLY A 39 -12.11 -8.95 6.77
N GLN A 40 -13.40 -8.77 6.72
CA GLN A 40 -14.18 -8.80 5.48
C GLN A 40 -14.18 -7.39 4.89
N LEU A 41 -13.63 -7.26 3.68
CA LEU A 41 -13.71 -6.02 2.90
C LEU A 41 -15.18 -5.63 2.75
N ASP A 42 -15.49 -4.34 2.89
CA ASP A 42 -16.80 -3.86 2.49
C ASP A 42 -16.95 -3.94 0.94
N ASP A 43 -18.16 -3.78 0.46
CA ASP A 43 -18.46 -3.94 -0.97
C ASP A 43 -17.61 -2.98 -1.85
N SER A 44 -17.36 -1.78 -1.40
CA SER A 44 -16.51 -0.79 -2.09
C SER A 44 -15.04 -1.22 -2.14
N GLN A 45 -14.52 -1.71 -1.04
CA GLN A 45 -13.13 -2.22 -0.98
C GLN A 45 -12.96 -3.47 -1.84
N ALA A 46 -13.97 -4.36 -1.87
CA ALA A 46 -13.95 -5.54 -2.73
C ALA A 46 -13.95 -5.16 -4.23
N GLN A 47 -14.77 -4.16 -4.61
CA GLN A 47 -14.76 -3.62 -5.97
C GLN A 47 -13.41 -2.99 -6.33
N ALA A 48 -12.83 -2.18 -5.44
CA ALA A 48 -11.51 -1.58 -5.65
C ALA A 48 -10.40 -2.63 -5.76
N ALA A 49 -10.44 -3.68 -4.93
CA ALA A 49 -9.51 -4.81 -5.04
C ALA A 49 -9.60 -5.49 -6.40
N SER A 50 -10.82 -5.69 -6.92
CA SER A 50 -11.05 -6.27 -8.26
C SER A 50 -10.47 -5.40 -9.38
N VAL A 51 -10.50 -4.07 -9.25
CA VAL A 51 -9.83 -3.15 -10.20
C VAL A 51 -8.33 -3.40 -10.23
N LEU A 52 -7.69 -3.52 -9.05
CA LEU A 52 -6.25 -3.78 -8.96
C LEU A 52 -5.87 -5.18 -9.46
N ASP A 53 -6.70 -6.19 -9.22
CA ASP A 53 -6.48 -7.55 -9.77
C ASP A 53 -6.55 -7.54 -11.29
N LYS A 54 -7.55 -6.85 -11.85
CA LYS A 54 -7.68 -6.68 -13.30
C LYS A 54 -6.51 -5.89 -13.89
N LEU A 55 -5.97 -4.90 -13.18
CA LEU A 55 -4.77 -4.15 -13.58
C LEU A 55 -3.59 -5.10 -13.82
N HIS A 56 -3.27 -5.94 -12.82
CA HIS A 56 -2.16 -6.89 -12.93
C HIS A 56 -2.40 -7.94 -14.00
N GLN A 57 -3.62 -8.45 -14.12
CA GLN A 57 -3.98 -9.42 -15.14
C GLN A 57 -3.85 -8.84 -16.55
N SER A 58 -4.35 -7.63 -16.78
CA SER A 58 -4.27 -6.98 -18.09
C SER A 58 -2.82 -6.69 -18.47
N ALA A 59 -1.99 -6.22 -17.52
CA ALA A 59 -0.56 -6.01 -17.75
C ALA A 59 0.17 -7.29 -18.12
N ALA A 60 -0.10 -8.41 -17.44
CA ALA A 60 0.51 -9.71 -17.71
C ALA A 60 0.17 -10.24 -19.11
N ASN A 61 -1.00 -9.89 -19.63
CA ASN A 61 -1.47 -10.30 -20.96
C ASN A 61 -1.19 -9.27 -22.06
N ALA A 62 -0.54 -8.14 -21.72
CA ALA A 62 -0.38 -6.98 -22.60
C ALA A 62 -1.72 -6.48 -23.19
N ASP A 63 -2.82 -6.65 -22.44
CA ASP A 63 -4.15 -6.13 -22.78
C ASP A 63 -4.24 -4.67 -22.35
N TRP A 64 -3.64 -3.80 -23.17
CA TRP A 64 -3.49 -2.39 -22.83
C TRP A 64 -4.81 -1.63 -22.86
N ASP A 65 -5.77 -2.03 -23.67
CA ASP A 65 -7.09 -1.40 -23.72
C ASP A 65 -7.82 -1.62 -22.38
N SER A 66 -7.84 -2.85 -21.90
CA SER A 66 -8.39 -3.15 -20.57
C SER A 66 -7.59 -2.47 -19.47
N TYR A 67 -6.26 -2.47 -19.53
CA TYR A 67 -5.36 -1.85 -18.54
C TYR A 67 -5.67 -0.37 -18.36
N PHE A 68 -5.63 0.40 -19.45
CA PHE A 68 -5.81 1.86 -19.40
C PHE A 68 -7.25 2.29 -19.11
N SER A 69 -8.24 1.43 -19.40
CA SER A 69 -9.64 1.68 -19.02
C SER A 69 -9.86 1.74 -17.50
N LEU A 70 -8.95 1.20 -16.71
CA LEU A 70 -9.03 1.19 -15.24
C LEU A 70 -8.56 2.51 -14.61
N PHE A 71 -7.89 3.37 -15.38
CA PHE A 71 -7.40 4.66 -14.91
C PHE A 71 -8.39 5.78 -15.17
N SER A 72 -8.40 6.78 -14.28
CA SER A 72 -9.03 8.07 -14.57
C SER A 72 -8.26 8.78 -15.69
N PRO A 73 -8.92 9.60 -16.53
CA PRO A 73 -8.24 10.32 -17.63
C PRO A 73 -7.12 11.26 -17.17
N ASP A 74 -7.21 11.77 -15.95
CA ASP A 74 -6.24 12.66 -15.30
C ASP A 74 -5.28 11.93 -14.36
N ALA A 75 -5.25 10.60 -14.42
CA ALA A 75 -4.39 9.79 -13.58
C ALA A 75 -2.89 10.00 -13.88
N GLY A 76 -2.07 9.66 -12.86
CA GLY A 76 -0.61 9.64 -12.97
C GLY A 76 -0.03 8.28 -12.61
N PHE A 77 1.00 7.86 -13.35
CA PHE A 77 1.81 6.71 -13.01
C PHE A 77 3.21 7.16 -12.59
N ILE A 78 3.65 6.68 -11.43
CA ILE A 78 4.99 6.94 -10.89
C ILE A 78 5.76 5.62 -10.93
N GLY A 79 6.79 5.58 -11.76
CA GLY A 79 7.65 4.41 -11.87
C GLY A 79 8.74 4.37 -10.80
N THR A 80 9.69 3.47 -10.97
CA THR A 80 10.75 3.23 -9.97
C THR A 80 11.93 4.19 -10.07
N ASP A 81 12.11 4.85 -11.22
CA ASP A 81 13.11 5.91 -11.39
C ASP A 81 12.52 7.29 -11.10
N ALA A 82 13.34 8.19 -10.57
CA ALA A 82 12.91 9.53 -10.20
C ALA A 82 12.43 10.39 -11.40
N SER A 83 12.77 10.02 -12.62
CA SER A 83 12.32 10.67 -13.85
C SER A 83 10.99 10.11 -14.38
N GLU A 84 10.51 9.01 -13.82
CA GLU A 84 9.32 8.30 -14.30
C GLU A 84 8.05 8.81 -13.60
N TYR A 85 7.63 10.02 -13.97
CA TYR A 85 6.29 10.53 -13.66
C TYR A 85 5.56 10.76 -14.98
N TRP A 86 4.61 9.87 -15.28
CA TRP A 86 3.92 9.85 -16.56
C TRP A 86 2.43 10.17 -16.44
N ASN A 87 1.92 10.98 -17.34
CA ASN A 87 0.50 11.05 -17.62
C ASN A 87 0.06 9.78 -18.38
N MET A 88 -1.25 9.59 -18.52
CA MET A 88 -1.77 8.36 -19.13
C MET A 88 -1.41 8.23 -20.61
N VAL A 89 -1.26 9.32 -21.36
CA VAL A 89 -0.88 9.28 -22.78
C VAL A 89 0.56 8.78 -22.95
N GLU A 90 1.49 9.35 -22.18
CA GLU A 90 2.91 8.95 -22.21
C GLU A 90 3.09 7.51 -21.70
N PHE A 91 2.38 7.15 -20.62
CA PHE A 91 2.47 5.81 -20.08
C PHE A 91 1.88 4.75 -21.01
N GLU A 92 0.77 5.05 -21.67
CA GLU A 92 0.17 4.14 -22.66
C GLU A 92 1.10 3.93 -23.85
N GLN A 93 1.73 4.99 -24.36
CA GLN A 93 2.69 4.89 -25.44
C GLN A 93 3.88 3.99 -25.06
N TYR A 94 4.41 4.14 -23.84
CA TYR A 94 5.46 3.27 -23.32
C TYR A 94 4.99 1.81 -23.19
N ALA A 95 3.86 1.61 -22.56
CA ALA A 95 3.33 0.27 -22.29
C ALA A 95 3.10 -0.54 -23.57
N ARG A 96 2.48 0.06 -24.58
CA ARG A 96 2.18 -0.58 -25.86
C ARG A 96 3.42 -1.00 -26.66
N ALA A 97 4.58 -0.44 -26.33
CA ALA A 97 5.86 -0.88 -26.92
C ALA A 97 6.45 -2.11 -26.23
N THR A 98 5.88 -2.56 -25.11
CA THR A 98 6.35 -3.72 -24.33
C THR A 98 5.52 -4.97 -24.62
N LYS A 99 5.98 -6.11 -24.08
CA LYS A 99 5.24 -7.39 -24.13
C LYS A 99 4.41 -7.64 -22.86
N GLY A 100 4.22 -6.61 -22.04
CA GLY A 100 3.62 -6.73 -20.74
C GLY A 100 4.63 -7.00 -19.62
N TRP A 101 4.12 -6.99 -18.42
CA TRP A 101 4.87 -7.30 -17.19
C TRP A 101 4.00 -8.05 -16.20
N THR A 102 4.64 -8.90 -15.39
CA THR A 102 3.92 -9.73 -14.43
C THR A 102 4.31 -9.33 -13.02
N TYR A 103 3.31 -8.88 -12.27
CA TYR A 103 3.33 -8.71 -10.83
C TYR A 103 2.18 -9.49 -10.22
N GLN A 104 2.46 -10.20 -9.12
CA GLN A 104 1.46 -10.95 -8.36
C GLN A 104 1.33 -10.33 -6.97
N SER A 105 0.13 -9.86 -6.63
CA SER A 105 -0.12 -9.31 -5.30
C SER A 105 -0.07 -10.42 -4.26
N SER A 106 0.85 -10.31 -3.31
CA SER A 106 1.00 -11.22 -2.16
C SER A 106 0.30 -10.72 -0.91
N SER A 107 0.08 -9.41 -0.81
CA SER A 107 -0.75 -8.80 0.23
C SER A 107 -1.26 -7.44 -0.24
N ARG A 108 -2.45 -7.06 0.23
CA ARG A 108 -3.05 -5.75 -0.09
C ARG A 108 -3.77 -5.18 1.12
N ARG A 109 -3.63 -3.89 1.32
CA ARG A 109 -4.37 -3.11 2.29
C ARG A 109 -5.11 -1.99 1.57
N LEU A 110 -6.38 -1.83 1.89
CA LEU A 110 -7.26 -0.78 1.37
C LEU A 110 -7.81 0.03 2.52
N VAL A 111 -7.76 1.36 2.40
CA VAL A 111 -8.35 2.28 3.38
C VAL A 111 -9.26 3.24 2.63
N GLN A 112 -10.56 3.18 2.94
CA GLN A 112 -11.56 4.02 2.33
C GLN A 112 -11.84 5.28 3.15
N HIS A 113 -11.99 6.39 2.46
CA HIS A 113 -12.48 7.64 3.01
C HIS A 113 -13.45 8.30 2.00
N GLY A 114 -14.74 8.14 2.22
CA GLY A 114 -15.77 8.57 1.27
C GLY A 114 -15.59 7.90 -0.11
N ASP A 115 -15.49 8.72 -1.13
CA ASP A 115 -15.32 8.29 -2.53
C ASP A 115 -13.84 8.08 -2.92
N VAL A 116 -12.94 7.95 -1.95
CA VAL A 116 -11.52 7.72 -2.16
C VAL A 116 -11.08 6.46 -1.43
N ILE A 117 -10.30 5.62 -2.09
CA ILE A 117 -9.59 4.49 -1.48
C ILE A 117 -8.10 4.67 -1.74
N VAL A 118 -7.29 4.68 -0.67
CA VAL A 118 -5.84 4.54 -0.78
C VAL A 118 -5.46 3.07 -0.59
N PHE A 119 -4.46 2.63 -1.32
CA PHE A 119 -4.00 1.24 -1.24
C PHE A 119 -2.49 1.12 -1.11
N ASP A 120 -2.08 0.01 -0.51
CA ASP A 120 -0.71 -0.49 -0.43
C ASP A 120 -0.76 -1.99 -0.72
N GLU A 121 0.03 -2.45 -1.68
CA GLU A 121 0.16 -3.86 -2.00
C GLU A 121 1.62 -4.28 -2.14
N LEU A 122 1.95 -5.46 -1.63
CA LEU A 122 3.22 -6.10 -1.91
C LEU A 122 3.07 -6.99 -3.14
N LEU A 123 4.05 -6.91 -4.01
CA LEU A 123 4.02 -7.51 -5.33
C LEU A 123 5.22 -8.42 -5.52
N ASP A 124 4.98 -9.67 -5.90
CA ASP A 124 6.03 -10.58 -6.32
C ASP A 124 6.24 -10.49 -7.83
N SER A 125 7.48 -10.35 -8.25
CA SER A 125 7.89 -10.34 -9.65
C SER A 125 9.05 -11.29 -9.88
N GLN A 126 8.97 -12.11 -10.91
CA GLN A 126 10.06 -13.00 -11.29
C GLN A 126 11.32 -12.22 -11.70
N SER A 127 11.14 -11.05 -12.32
CA SER A 127 12.26 -10.24 -12.82
C SER A 127 12.93 -9.39 -11.74
N TYR A 128 12.15 -8.88 -10.79
CA TYR A 128 12.62 -7.87 -9.81
C TYR A 128 12.51 -8.30 -8.35
N GLY A 129 11.91 -9.47 -8.08
CA GLY A 129 11.63 -9.89 -6.71
C GLY A 129 10.48 -9.10 -6.09
N LEU A 130 10.70 -8.59 -4.88
CA LEU A 130 9.65 -7.88 -4.14
C LEU A 130 9.49 -6.44 -4.63
N GLY A 131 8.30 -6.11 -5.09
CA GLY A 131 7.83 -4.77 -5.40
C GLY A 131 6.78 -4.28 -4.41
N ARG A 132 6.44 -3.01 -4.51
CA ARG A 132 5.32 -2.39 -3.80
C ARG A 132 4.57 -1.46 -4.74
N GLY A 133 3.26 -1.70 -4.87
CA GLY A 133 2.32 -0.80 -5.49
C GLY A 133 1.59 0.02 -4.44
N THR A 134 1.56 1.33 -4.58
CA THR A 134 0.75 2.22 -3.75
C THR A 134 -0.01 3.18 -4.63
N GLY A 135 -1.14 3.67 -4.16
CA GLY A 135 -1.88 4.64 -4.94
C GLY A 135 -3.25 4.97 -4.38
N THR A 136 -4.05 5.54 -5.26
CA THR A 136 -5.37 6.07 -4.93
C THR A 136 -6.38 5.65 -6.01
N LEU A 137 -7.52 5.13 -5.57
CA LEU A 137 -8.69 4.96 -6.41
C LEU A 137 -9.74 6.00 -6.03
N VAL A 138 -10.50 6.45 -7.00
CA VAL A 138 -11.63 7.37 -6.83
C VAL A 138 -12.90 6.76 -7.39
N LYS A 139 -14.02 7.02 -6.73
CA LYS A 139 -15.33 6.61 -7.20
C LYS A 139 -15.80 7.56 -8.30
N THR A 140 -16.18 7.00 -9.43
CA THR A 140 -16.70 7.74 -10.59
C THR A 140 -18.04 7.13 -11.01
N GLU A 141 -18.69 7.71 -12.01
CA GLU A 141 -19.90 7.13 -12.62
C GLU A 141 -19.61 5.77 -13.26
N LYS A 142 -18.36 5.48 -13.64
CA LYS A 142 -17.92 4.20 -14.21
C LYS A 142 -17.49 3.17 -13.15
N GLY A 143 -17.62 3.50 -11.87
CA GLY A 143 -17.12 2.69 -10.75
C GLY A 143 -15.78 3.21 -10.20
N TRP A 144 -15.03 2.36 -9.51
CA TRP A 144 -13.71 2.71 -8.99
C TRP A 144 -12.68 2.78 -10.12
N GLN A 145 -11.97 3.89 -10.22
CA GLN A 145 -10.87 4.11 -11.18
C GLN A 145 -9.59 4.53 -10.44
N ILE A 146 -8.45 4.12 -10.97
CA ILE A 146 -7.14 4.48 -10.43
C ILE A 146 -6.84 5.93 -10.81
N LEU A 147 -6.61 6.78 -9.81
CA LEU A 147 -6.18 8.16 -9.99
C LEU A 147 -4.65 8.28 -9.95
N GLN A 148 -4.01 7.48 -9.13
CA GLN A 148 -2.55 7.42 -9.05
C GLN A 148 -2.10 6.00 -8.74
N TYR A 149 -1.04 5.56 -9.42
CA TYR A 149 -0.31 4.34 -9.10
C TYR A 149 1.19 4.65 -9.00
N SER A 150 1.83 4.19 -7.93
CA SER A 150 3.27 4.29 -7.76
C SER A 150 3.87 2.91 -7.53
N LEU A 151 4.83 2.55 -8.37
CA LEU A 151 5.62 1.32 -8.23
C LEU A 151 6.95 1.64 -7.56
N SER A 152 7.34 0.84 -6.58
CA SER A 152 8.62 0.98 -5.88
C SER A 152 9.20 -0.38 -5.50
N PHE A 153 10.49 -0.41 -5.17
CA PHE A 153 11.14 -1.60 -4.64
C PHE A 153 11.46 -1.40 -3.17
N PRO A 154 10.81 -2.15 -2.25
CA PRO A 154 11.09 -2.07 -0.82
C PRO A 154 12.51 -2.51 -0.52
N ILE A 155 13.30 -1.60 0.05
CA ILE A 155 14.68 -1.87 0.44
C ILE A 155 14.70 -2.30 1.91
N PRO A 156 15.22 -3.51 2.24
CA PRO A 156 15.42 -3.90 3.63
C PRO A 156 16.32 -2.91 4.38
N ASN A 157 15.95 -2.52 5.61
CA ASN A 157 16.69 -1.54 6.39
C ASN A 157 18.18 -1.88 6.55
N ALA A 158 18.52 -3.16 6.66
CA ALA A 158 19.92 -3.63 6.75
C ALA A 158 20.74 -3.33 5.47
N LEU A 159 20.10 -3.22 4.31
CA LEU A 159 20.75 -2.94 3.03
C LEU A 159 20.67 -1.47 2.61
N ALA A 160 19.77 -0.70 3.22
CA ALA A 160 19.47 0.67 2.83
C ALA A 160 20.73 1.59 2.81
N PRO A 161 21.64 1.57 3.79
CA PRO A 161 22.85 2.42 3.75
C PRO A 161 23.69 2.15 2.51
N ARG A 162 23.97 0.87 2.20
CA ARG A 162 24.79 0.49 1.05
C ARG A 162 24.15 0.89 -0.28
N ILE A 163 22.84 0.67 -0.42
CA ILE A 163 22.12 0.99 -1.67
C ILE A 163 22.04 2.50 -1.87
N THR A 164 21.73 3.26 -0.81
CA THR A 164 21.66 4.73 -0.89
C THR A 164 23.02 5.36 -1.19
N ASP A 165 24.12 4.79 -0.71
CA ASP A 165 25.48 5.25 -1.07
C ASP A 165 25.78 5.01 -2.55
N GLN A 166 25.37 3.88 -3.12
CA GLN A 166 25.48 3.63 -4.56
C GLN A 166 24.66 4.63 -5.39
N ILE A 167 23.43 4.93 -4.95
CA ILE A 167 22.59 5.95 -5.59
C ILE A 167 23.25 7.34 -5.54
N LYS A 168 23.82 7.72 -4.40
CA LYS A 168 24.56 9.00 -4.27
C LYS A 168 25.74 9.07 -5.24
N LEU A 169 26.52 8.00 -5.35
CA LEU A 169 27.65 7.90 -6.28
C LEU A 169 27.21 7.99 -7.73
N TYR A 170 26.15 7.28 -8.10
CA TYR A 170 25.54 7.33 -9.44
C TYR A 170 25.11 8.77 -9.79
N ARG A 171 24.33 9.41 -8.92
CA ARG A 171 23.87 10.80 -9.14
C ARG A 171 25.02 11.81 -9.24
N LYS A 172 26.12 11.60 -8.49
CA LYS A 172 27.31 12.45 -8.59
C LYS A 172 27.97 12.33 -9.96
N LYS A 173 28.07 11.09 -10.51
CA LYS A 173 28.64 10.86 -11.83
C LYS A 173 27.80 11.51 -12.92
N GLN A 174 26.47 11.41 -12.85
CA GLN A 174 25.59 12.05 -13.83
C GLN A 174 25.77 13.57 -13.89
N LYS A 175 25.90 14.23 -12.73
CA LYS A 175 26.17 15.67 -12.67
C LYS A 175 27.56 16.09 -13.16
N SER A 176 28.52 15.18 -13.23
CA SER A 176 29.89 15.48 -13.68
C SER A 176 30.11 15.24 -15.18
N VAL A 177 29.11 14.71 -15.90
CA VAL A 177 29.15 14.64 -17.36
C VAL A 177 28.71 16.00 -17.90
N PRO A 178 29.55 16.76 -18.63
CA PRO A 178 29.14 18.03 -19.26
C PRO A 178 27.99 17.72 -20.23
N GLU A 179 26.93 18.53 -20.20
CA GLU A 179 25.96 18.53 -21.29
C GLU A 179 26.74 18.89 -22.57
N GLY A 180 26.92 17.89 -23.44
CA GLY A 180 27.60 18.11 -24.73
C GLY A 180 26.77 19.12 -25.53
N ASN A 181 27.42 20.21 -25.89
CA ASN A 181 26.93 21.23 -26.84
C ASN A 181 26.50 20.58 -28.16
#